data_36123933c9d34ff72a5c7a693a463422
#
_entry.id   36123933c9d34ff72a5c7a693a463422
#
_cell.length_a   1.000
_cell.length_b   1.000
_cell.length_c   1.000
_cell.angle_alpha   90.00
_cell.angle_beta   90.00
_cell.angle_gamma   90.00
#
_symmetry.space_group_name_H-M   'P 1'
#
loop_
_entity.id
_entity.type
_entity.pdbx_description
1 polymer ?
#
loop_
_entity_poly.entity_id
_entity_poly.type
_entity_poly.pdbx_seq_one_letter_code
_entity_poly.pdbx_strand_id
1 'polypeptide(L)'
;YEMQRSLVGSEMCIRDSNRIVEQVGGCSLKWHCCTAQNLFYRRWECGIPTSPVCNANCFGCISLQPAECCPSPQERIKFRPTPQEIAEVGIYHLSVAPDGIVSFGQGCEGEPSLAADNIAAGIQLIRAKTKKGQINMNSNAGWTEGIKKIVDAGLDSLRVSIISARDEAYDAYYRASYHLDDVKASIRYALDHGVYVSLNLLYFPGFNDREEELAAWQAFFRELPVQMIQVRNLNIDPDAFLDIMPEPQGKILGTRHFIAALHEEFPQLVIGSFSHYVES
;
A
#
# COMPACT_ATOMS: atom_id res chain seq x y z
N TYR A 1 20.36 9.79 19.01
CA TYR A 1 20.94 11.10 19.39
C TYR A 1 20.84 12.11 18.23
N GLU A 2 21.14 11.73 16.97
CA GLU A 2 20.95 12.58 15.79
C GLU A 2 19.49 12.82 15.47
N MET A 3 18.63 11.81 15.60
CA MET A 3 17.20 11.93 15.37
C MET A 3 16.52 12.89 16.34
N GLN A 4 17.01 12.99 17.59
CA GLN A 4 16.53 13.97 18.55
C GLN A 4 17.00 15.40 18.23
N ARG A 5 18.13 15.57 17.54
CA ARG A 5 18.65 16.89 17.12
C ARG A 5 17.96 17.41 15.86
N SER A 6 17.55 16.56 14.91
CA SER A 6 16.83 16.98 13.71
C SER A 6 15.39 17.45 13.99
N LEU A 7 14.89 17.18 15.21
CA LEU A 7 13.58 17.62 15.66
C LEU A 7 13.60 19.01 16.35
N VAL A 8 14.69 19.77 16.26
CA VAL A 8 14.84 21.09 16.89
C VAL A 8 14.68 22.20 15.85
N GLY A 9 13.75 23.10 16.07
CA GLY A 9 13.48 24.26 15.22
C GLY A 9 12.01 24.33 14.78
N SER A 10 11.75 24.70 13.54
CA SER A 10 10.39 24.79 12.96
C SER A 10 9.61 23.46 13.01
N GLU A 11 10.33 22.33 13.11
CA GLU A 11 9.77 20.99 13.29
C GLU A 11 9.15 20.77 14.66
N MET A 12 9.63 21.48 15.68
CA MET A 12 9.07 21.40 17.05
C MET A 12 7.64 21.96 17.12
N CYS A 13 7.33 22.99 16.34
CA CYS A 13 5.97 23.57 16.32
C CYS A 13 4.94 22.63 15.69
N ILE A 14 5.34 21.86 14.65
CA ILE A 14 4.47 20.86 14.03
C ILE A 14 4.28 19.66 14.96
N ARG A 15 5.31 19.27 15.70
CA ARG A 15 5.26 18.13 16.61
C ARG A 15 4.25 18.31 17.75
N ASP A 16 4.17 19.51 18.32
CA ASP A 16 3.36 19.75 19.52
C ASP A 16 1.84 19.83 19.22
N SER A 17 1.45 19.91 17.94
CA SER A 17 0.05 20.03 17.53
C SER A 17 -0.44 18.99 16.53
N ASN A 18 0.46 18.20 15.90
CA ASN A 18 0.11 17.26 14.84
C ASN A 18 0.24 15.80 15.33
N ARG A 19 -0.91 15.14 15.48
CA ARG A 19 -1.00 13.75 15.97
C ARG A 19 -0.33 12.73 15.06
N ILE A 20 -0.23 13.00 13.74
CA ILE A 20 0.50 12.14 12.80
C ILE A 20 1.98 12.14 13.14
N VAL A 21 2.56 13.32 13.44
CA VAL A 21 3.99 13.44 13.78
C VAL A 21 4.29 12.71 15.09
N GLU A 22 3.40 12.78 16.07
CA GLU A 22 3.51 12.02 17.33
C GLU A 22 3.48 10.50 17.04
N GLN A 23 2.50 10.02 16.26
CA GLN A 23 2.38 8.61 15.89
C GLN A 23 3.61 8.11 15.13
N VAL A 24 4.04 8.84 14.09
CA VAL A 24 5.20 8.48 13.26
C VAL A 24 6.49 8.56 14.07
N GLY A 25 6.60 9.52 15.00
CA GLY A 25 7.69 9.59 15.97
C GLY A 25 7.76 8.35 16.88
N GLY A 26 6.63 7.91 17.39
CA GLY A 26 6.51 6.65 18.15
C GLY A 26 6.92 5.44 17.30
N CYS A 27 6.42 5.35 16.06
CA CYS A 27 6.80 4.28 15.13
C CYS A 27 8.31 4.27 14.83
N SER A 28 8.91 5.44 14.71
CA SER A 28 10.35 5.59 14.44
C SER A 28 11.22 5.19 15.62
N LEU A 29 10.85 5.64 16.82
CA LEU A 29 11.67 5.48 18.04
C LEU A 29 11.44 4.14 18.74
N LYS A 30 10.19 3.69 18.83
CA LYS A 30 9.78 2.50 19.58
C LYS A 30 9.87 1.23 18.72
N TRP A 31 9.41 1.31 17.46
CA TRP A 31 9.32 0.16 16.56
C TRP A 31 10.42 0.14 15.48
N HIS A 32 11.27 1.17 15.43
CA HIS A 32 12.35 1.31 14.45
C HIS A 32 11.89 1.20 12.99
N CYS A 33 10.66 1.66 12.71
CA CYS A 33 10.07 1.62 11.38
C CYS A 33 10.84 2.52 10.41
N CYS A 34 11.42 1.92 9.36
CA CYS A 34 12.23 2.64 8.38
C CYS A 34 11.43 3.72 7.63
N THR A 35 10.16 3.42 7.25
CA THR A 35 9.29 4.39 6.58
C THR A 35 8.98 5.59 7.48
N ALA A 36 8.78 5.35 8.80
CA ALA A 36 8.60 6.42 9.77
C ALA A 36 9.88 7.27 9.93
N GLN A 37 11.05 6.62 9.93
CA GLN A 37 12.34 7.31 10.01
C GLN A 37 12.59 8.22 8.80
N ASN A 38 12.09 7.86 7.62
CA ASN A 38 12.28 8.65 6.40
C ASN A 38 11.73 10.08 6.51
N LEU A 39 10.64 10.31 7.27
CA LEU A 39 10.15 11.65 7.55
C LEU A 39 11.21 12.50 8.24
N PHE A 40 11.84 11.97 9.28
CA PHE A 40 12.81 12.69 10.12
C PHE A 40 14.20 12.81 9.46
N TYR A 41 14.59 11.81 8.67
CA TYR A 41 15.83 11.84 7.89
C TYR A 41 15.68 12.49 6.51
N ARG A 42 14.50 12.99 6.16
CA ARG A 42 14.21 13.67 4.88
C ARG A 42 14.56 12.79 3.69
N ARG A 43 14.20 11.50 3.80
CA ARG A 43 14.44 10.52 2.73
C ARG A 43 13.16 10.34 1.91
N TRP A 44 13.28 9.81 0.73
CA TRP A 44 12.27 9.61 -0.33
C TRP A 44 10.83 9.38 0.17
N GLU A 45 10.45 8.20 0.69
CA GLU A 45 9.06 7.84 0.99
C GLU A 45 8.77 7.95 2.48
N CYS A 46 7.85 8.84 2.89
CA CYS A 46 7.32 8.87 4.24
C CYS A 46 5.88 8.33 4.29
N GLY A 47 5.52 7.69 5.40
CA GLY A 47 4.16 7.22 5.66
C GLY A 47 3.33 8.25 6.43
N ILE A 48 2.08 8.44 5.99
CA ILE A 48 1.05 9.21 6.70
C ILE A 48 -0.11 8.25 7.01
N PRO A 49 -0.19 7.68 8.23
CA PRO A 49 -1.28 6.80 8.61
C PRO A 49 -2.58 7.61 8.80
N THR A 50 -3.70 7.08 8.30
CA THR A 50 -4.98 7.81 8.21
C THR A 50 -6.19 7.06 8.72
N SER A 51 -6.19 5.72 8.72
CA SER A 51 -7.36 4.93 9.07
C SER A 51 -7.12 3.95 10.21
N PRO A 52 -7.91 4.03 11.30
CA PRO A 52 -7.87 3.03 12.37
C PRO A 52 -8.61 1.74 12.02
N VAL A 53 -9.42 1.73 10.95
CA VAL A 53 -10.33 0.63 10.58
C VAL A 53 -9.98 0.04 9.22
N CYS A 54 -10.42 -1.20 8.99
CA CYS A 54 -10.26 -1.90 7.72
C CYS A 54 -11.56 -2.62 7.35
N ASN A 55 -11.84 -2.75 6.05
CA ASN A 55 -12.98 -3.47 5.49
C ASN A 55 -12.62 -4.93 5.10
N ALA A 56 -11.41 -5.39 5.43
CA ALA A 56 -10.95 -6.75 5.24
C ALA A 56 -10.43 -7.35 6.55
N ASN A 57 -10.43 -8.69 6.60
CA ASN A 57 -9.89 -9.47 7.70
C ASN A 57 -8.85 -10.47 7.15
N CYS A 58 -7.82 -9.92 6.51
CA CYS A 58 -6.79 -10.68 5.82
C CYS A 58 -6.14 -11.71 6.74
N PHE A 59 -5.92 -12.91 6.25
CA PHE A 59 -5.31 -13.99 7.01
C PHE A 59 -3.89 -13.64 7.49
N GLY A 60 -3.09 -12.98 6.64
CA GLY A 60 -1.73 -12.49 6.95
C GLY A 60 -1.67 -10.98 7.22
N CYS A 61 -2.62 -10.41 7.98
CA CYS A 61 -2.64 -8.98 8.25
C CYS A 61 -1.47 -8.53 9.11
N ILE A 62 -0.62 -7.64 8.61
CA ILE A 62 0.56 -7.14 9.33
C ILE A 62 0.23 -6.11 10.41
N SER A 63 -0.96 -5.48 10.36
CA SER A 63 -1.35 -4.43 11.31
C SER A 63 -2.30 -4.90 12.41
N LEU A 64 -2.83 -6.12 12.29
CA LEU A 64 -3.75 -6.71 13.26
C LEU A 64 -3.60 -8.23 13.25
N GLN A 65 -2.48 -8.74 13.75
CA GLN A 65 -2.24 -10.17 13.92
C GLN A 65 -2.82 -10.66 15.25
N PRO A 66 -3.40 -11.87 15.31
CA PRO A 66 -3.70 -12.51 16.58
C PRO A 66 -2.42 -12.67 17.43
N ALA A 67 -2.49 -12.34 18.71
CA ALA A 67 -1.35 -12.34 19.61
C ALA A 67 -0.73 -13.75 19.88
N GLU A 68 -1.43 -14.80 19.51
CA GLU A 68 -1.03 -16.19 19.80
C GLU A 68 0.10 -16.72 18.91
N CYS A 69 0.25 -16.16 17.71
CA CYS A 69 1.22 -16.63 16.71
C CYS A 69 2.37 -15.63 16.55
N CYS A 70 2.11 -14.48 15.98
CA CYS A 70 3.08 -13.44 15.66
C CYS A 70 2.44 -12.09 15.95
N PRO A 71 2.82 -11.38 17.01
CA PRO A 71 2.25 -10.06 17.28
C PRO A 71 2.57 -9.10 16.13
N SER A 72 1.65 -8.19 15.86
CA SER A 72 1.91 -7.11 14.90
C SER A 72 3.17 -6.33 15.28
N PRO A 73 4.04 -5.99 14.32
CA PRO A 73 5.30 -5.30 14.62
C PRO A 73 5.08 -3.89 15.19
N GLN A 74 3.91 -3.31 15.01
CA GLN A 74 3.51 -2.01 15.55
C GLN A 74 2.00 -1.97 15.82
N GLU A 75 1.58 -1.06 16.70
CA GLU A 75 0.17 -0.81 16.95
C GLU A 75 -0.47 -0.04 15.79
N ARG A 76 -1.73 -0.36 15.49
CA ARG A 76 -2.55 0.40 14.55
C ARG A 76 -2.91 1.76 15.15
N ILE A 77 -2.89 2.80 14.31
CA ILE A 77 -3.35 4.16 14.67
C ILE A 77 -4.76 4.11 15.28
N LYS A 78 -5.01 4.93 16.32
CA LYS A 78 -6.27 4.94 17.09
C LYS A 78 -7.14 6.17 16.80
N PHE A 79 -6.74 7.02 15.87
CA PHE A 79 -7.48 8.22 15.47
C PHE A 79 -7.53 8.36 13.96
N ARG A 80 -8.40 9.22 13.49
CA ARG A 80 -8.45 9.63 12.09
C ARG A 80 -7.93 11.06 12.00
N PRO A 81 -6.83 11.34 11.27
CA PRO A 81 -6.27 12.67 11.17
C PRO A 81 -7.18 13.62 10.40
N THR A 82 -7.07 14.90 10.67
CA THR A 82 -7.70 15.94 9.90
C THR A 82 -6.98 16.20 8.58
N PRO A 83 -7.65 16.80 7.57
CA PRO A 83 -6.98 17.20 6.34
C PRO A 83 -5.77 18.12 6.56
N GLN A 84 -5.82 18.99 7.57
CA GLN A 84 -4.74 19.91 7.94
C GLN A 84 -3.53 19.16 8.46
N GLU A 85 -3.72 18.19 9.36
CA GLU A 85 -2.63 17.35 9.87
C GLU A 85 -1.94 16.58 8.74
N ILE A 86 -2.72 16.03 7.79
CA ILE A 86 -2.20 15.36 6.59
C ILE A 86 -1.38 16.33 5.74
N ALA A 87 -1.93 17.53 5.48
CA ALA A 87 -1.29 18.52 4.63
C ALA A 87 0.01 19.06 5.23
N GLU A 88 0.06 19.32 6.52
CA GLU A 88 1.28 19.81 7.21
C GLU A 88 2.44 18.85 7.02
N VAL A 89 2.23 17.55 7.26
CA VAL A 89 3.26 16.54 7.09
C VAL A 89 3.63 16.36 5.62
N GLY A 90 2.64 16.30 4.73
CA GLY A 90 2.87 16.13 3.30
C GLY A 90 3.64 17.30 2.67
N ILE A 91 3.24 18.53 2.94
CA ILE A 91 3.91 19.75 2.42
C ILE A 91 5.36 19.78 2.92
N TYR A 92 5.57 19.56 4.22
CA TYR A 92 6.91 19.53 4.78
C TYR A 92 7.78 18.49 4.07
N HIS A 93 7.35 17.23 4.04
CA HIS A 93 8.16 16.16 3.46
C HIS A 93 8.48 16.40 1.99
N LEU A 94 7.50 16.75 1.16
CA LEU A 94 7.68 17.01 -0.27
C LEU A 94 8.54 18.25 -0.54
N SER A 95 8.70 19.16 0.43
CA SER A 95 9.56 20.32 0.29
C SER A 95 11.04 20.05 0.56
N VAL A 96 11.35 19.03 1.40
CA VAL A 96 12.70 18.79 1.91
C VAL A 96 13.34 17.47 1.46
N ALA A 97 12.53 16.47 1.12
CA ALA A 97 13.02 15.16 0.69
C ALA A 97 13.37 15.19 -0.81
N PRO A 98 14.54 14.68 -1.23
CA PRO A 98 14.81 14.43 -2.63
C PRO A 98 13.89 13.32 -3.13
N ASP A 99 13.32 13.49 -4.32
CA ASP A 99 12.35 12.55 -4.92
C ASP A 99 11.26 12.13 -3.92
N GLY A 100 10.70 13.13 -3.21
CA GLY A 100 9.82 12.92 -2.08
C GLY A 100 8.52 12.22 -2.47
N ILE A 101 8.16 11.20 -1.70
CA ILE A 101 6.89 10.47 -1.82
C ILE A 101 6.17 10.52 -0.47
N VAL A 102 4.93 10.97 -0.49
CA VAL A 102 3.99 10.84 0.64
C VAL A 102 3.12 9.63 0.40
N SER A 103 3.05 8.71 1.35
CA SER A 103 2.38 7.43 1.17
C SER A 103 1.38 7.13 2.27
N PHE A 104 0.12 6.90 1.90
CA PHE A 104 -0.93 6.39 2.76
C PHE A 104 -0.93 4.85 2.73
N GLY A 105 -1.58 4.18 3.69
CA GLY A 105 -1.70 2.73 3.71
C GLY A 105 -0.44 2.02 4.20
N GLN A 106 0.09 2.46 5.33
CA GLN A 106 1.25 1.84 5.96
C GLN A 106 0.84 0.74 6.95
N GLY A 107 1.80 -0.10 7.36
CA GLY A 107 1.53 -1.22 8.27
C GLY A 107 1.03 -0.84 9.67
N CYS A 108 1.03 0.44 10.03
CA CYS A 108 0.50 0.96 11.30
C CYS A 108 -0.94 1.49 11.20
N GLU A 109 -1.66 1.18 10.13
CA GLU A 109 -3.05 1.60 9.93
C GLU A 109 -3.92 0.47 9.36
N GLY A 110 -5.22 0.72 9.22
CA GLY A 110 -6.15 -0.13 8.50
C GLY A 110 -6.17 0.18 7.00
N GLU A 111 -7.37 0.26 6.42
CA GLU A 111 -7.54 0.60 5.01
C GLU A 111 -7.69 2.12 4.83
N PRO A 112 -6.75 2.80 4.14
CA PRO A 112 -6.78 4.26 4.00
C PRO A 112 -7.97 4.75 3.18
N SER A 113 -8.46 4.00 2.20
CA SER A 113 -9.63 4.42 1.41
C SER A 113 -10.86 4.71 2.29
N LEU A 114 -10.98 4.07 3.47
CA LEU A 114 -12.06 4.36 4.42
C LEU A 114 -11.94 5.75 5.10
N ALA A 115 -10.84 6.45 4.89
CA ALA A 115 -10.63 7.84 5.27
C ALA A 115 -10.61 8.80 4.06
N ALA A 116 -11.24 8.40 2.94
CA ALA A 116 -11.13 9.07 1.65
C ALA A 116 -11.43 10.58 1.69
N ASP A 117 -12.44 11.01 2.44
CA ASP A 117 -12.79 12.43 2.52
C ASP A 117 -11.66 13.28 3.13
N ASN A 118 -11.02 12.78 4.21
CA ASN A 118 -9.91 13.47 4.85
C ASN A 118 -8.65 13.43 3.99
N ILE A 119 -8.38 12.27 3.34
CA ILE A 119 -7.23 12.12 2.44
C ILE A 119 -7.38 13.03 1.22
N ALA A 120 -8.53 13.03 0.57
CA ALA A 120 -8.80 13.85 -0.61
C ALA A 120 -8.63 15.35 -0.30
N ALA A 121 -9.24 15.82 0.79
CA ALA A 121 -9.06 17.19 1.24
C ALA A 121 -7.60 17.53 1.60
N GLY A 122 -6.89 16.58 2.25
CA GLY A 122 -5.47 16.70 2.54
C GLY A 122 -4.61 16.82 1.28
N ILE A 123 -4.85 15.98 0.27
CA ILE A 123 -4.18 16.02 -1.04
C ILE A 123 -4.40 17.38 -1.72
N GLN A 124 -5.63 17.87 -1.73
CA GLN A 124 -5.95 19.18 -2.31
C GLN A 124 -5.18 20.33 -1.62
N LEU A 125 -5.07 20.29 -0.29
CA LEU A 125 -4.28 21.26 0.47
C LEU A 125 -2.78 21.15 0.16
N ILE A 126 -2.24 19.93 0.04
CA ILE A 126 -0.84 19.70 -0.36
C ILE A 126 -0.61 20.28 -1.75
N ARG A 127 -1.43 19.92 -2.74
CA ARG A 127 -1.27 20.34 -4.15
C ARG A 127 -1.53 21.82 -4.39
N ALA A 128 -2.27 22.48 -3.51
CA ALA A 128 -2.39 23.94 -3.50
C ALA A 128 -1.09 24.65 -3.08
N LYS A 129 -0.20 23.96 -2.36
CA LYS A 129 1.08 24.53 -1.88
C LYS A 129 2.29 24.07 -2.68
N THR A 130 2.32 22.82 -3.14
CA THR A 130 3.43 22.25 -3.89
C THR A 130 2.99 21.30 -4.98
N LYS A 131 3.67 21.35 -6.12
CA LYS A 131 3.54 20.36 -7.22
C LYS A 131 4.67 19.33 -7.20
N LYS A 132 5.65 19.47 -6.27
CA LYS A 132 6.79 18.57 -6.16
C LYS A 132 6.39 17.23 -5.57
N GLY A 133 7.15 16.22 -5.94
CA GLY A 133 7.05 14.88 -5.39
C GLY A 133 5.75 14.16 -5.71
N GLN A 134 5.58 12.99 -5.15
CA GLN A 134 4.47 12.11 -5.43
C GLN A 134 3.59 11.86 -4.21
N ILE A 135 2.32 11.61 -4.47
CA ILE A 135 1.35 11.13 -3.48
C ILE A 135 0.93 9.72 -3.89
N ASN A 136 1.31 8.76 -3.06
CA ASN A 136 1.03 7.34 -3.23
C ASN A 136 0.02 6.85 -2.20
N MET A 137 -0.73 5.82 -2.55
CA MET A 137 -1.55 5.08 -1.60
C MET A 137 -1.37 3.57 -1.76
N ASN A 138 -1.09 2.87 -0.66
CA ASN A 138 -1.20 1.42 -0.58
C ASN A 138 -2.61 1.11 -0.07
N SER A 139 -3.34 0.24 -0.77
CA SER A 139 -4.74 -0.03 -0.46
C SER A 139 -5.09 -1.46 -0.83
N ASN A 140 -6.12 -2.01 -0.21
CA ASN A 140 -6.78 -3.20 -0.72
C ASN A 140 -7.71 -2.89 -1.92
N ALA A 141 -7.94 -1.60 -2.19
CA ALA A 141 -8.75 -1.06 -3.29
C ALA A 141 -10.21 -1.57 -3.34
N GLY A 142 -10.71 -2.17 -2.26
CA GLY A 142 -12.04 -2.79 -2.21
C GLY A 142 -13.20 -1.80 -2.02
N TRP A 143 -12.94 -0.52 -1.79
CA TRP A 143 -13.97 0.52 -1.74
C TRP A 143 -13.80 1.52 -2.89
N THR A 144 -14.40 1.19 -4.03
CA THR A 144 -14.24 1.92 -5.29
C THR A 144 -14.59 3.40 -5.17
N GLU A 145 -15.66 3.76 -4.45
CA GLU A 145 -16.05 5.18 -4.29
C GLU A 145 -15.01 5.97 -3.48
N GLY A 146 -14.38 5.35 -2.49
CA GLY A 146 -13.28 5.97 -1.76
C GLY A 146 -12.04 6.17 -2.63
N ILE A 147 -11.70 5.17 -3.46
CA ILE A 147 -10.59 5.27 -4.42
C ILE A 147 -10.84 6.39 -5.43
N LYS A 148 -12.03 6.47 -6.02
CA LYS A 148 -12.42 7.54 -6.97
C LYS A 148 -12.18 8.93 -6.37
N LYS A 149 -12.68 9.19 -5.15
CA LYS A 149 -12.48 10.47 -4.47
C LYS A 149 -11.01 10.85 -4.32
N ILE A 150 -10.17 9.87 -3.97
CA ILE A 150 -8.74 10.11 -3.74
C ILE A 150 -8.01 10.32 -5.08
N VAL A 151 -8.35 9.57 -6.11
CA VAL A 151 -7.84 9.75 -7.47
C VAL A 151 -8.18 11.15 -8.00
N ASP A 152 -9.46 11.56 -7.89
CA ASP A 152 -9.94 12.88 -8.34
C ASP A 152 -9.28 14.05 -7.58
N ALA A 153 -8.83 13.80 -6.35
CA ALA A 153 -8.11 14.79 -5.57
C ALA A 153 -6.65 14.98 -6.00
N GLY A 154 -6.11 14.10 -6.85
CA GLY A 154 -4.75 14.19 -7.38
C GLY A 154 -3.76 13.18 -6.80
N LEU A 155 -4.19 11.93 -6.65
CA LEU A 155 -3.31 10.80 -6.36
C LEU A 155 -2.42 10.52 -7.59
N ASP A 156 -1.10 10.35 -7.38
CA ASP A 156 -0.16 10.07 -8.48
C ASP A 156 0.04 8.56 -8.68
N SER A 157 0.03 7.79 -7.59
CA SER A 157 0.22 6.34 -7.67
C SER A 157 -0.65 5.56 -6.69
N LEU A 158 -1.16 4.42 -7.15
CA LEU A 158 -1.95 3.47 -6.36
C LEU A 158 -1.23 2.12 -6.35
N ARG A 159 -0.95 1.63 -5.14
CA ARG A 159 -0.33 0.34 -4.93
C ARG A 159 -1.33 -0.61 -4.30
N VAL A 160 -1.82 -1.57 -5.07
CA VAL A 160 -2.89 -2.50 -4.65
C VAL A 160 -2.30 -3.77 -4.08
N SER A 161 -2.68 -4.12 -2.85
CA SER A 161 -2.31 -5.40 -2.23
C SER A 161 -3.21 -6.51 -2.76
N ILE A 162 -2.59 -7.56 -3.32
CA ILE A 162 -3.31 -8.65 -3.96
C ILE A 162 -2.51 -9.95 -3.83
N ILE A 163 -3.21 -11.08 -3.60
CA ILE A 163 -2.57 -12.41 -3.47
C ILE A 163 -2.84 -13.30 -4.68
N SER A 164 -3.99 -13.16 -5.30
CA SER A 164 -4.43 -13.95 -6.44
C SER A 164 -5.38 -13.16 -7.31
N ALA A 165 -5.39 -13.49 -8.60
CA ALA A 165 -6.36 -13.01 -9.57
C ALA A 165 -7.59 -13.95 -9.72
N ARG A 166 -7.70 -14.97 -8.86
CA ARG A 166 -8.83 -15.89 -8.77
C ARG A 166 -9.72 -15.50 -7.60
N ASP A 167 -11.02 -15.32 -7.85
CA ASP A 167 -12.00 -14.88 -6.85
C ASP A 167 -11.99 -15.75 -5.60
N GLU A 168 -12.00 -17.07 -5.79
CA GLU A 168 -12.03 -18.06 -4.72
C GLU A 168 -10.82 -17.95 -3.78
N ALA A 169 -9.61 -17.79 -4.34
CA ALA A 169 -8.38 -17.63 -3.57
C ALA A 169 -8.28 -16.24 -2.93
N TYR A 170 -8.76 -15.21 -3.64
CA TYR A 170 -8.84 -13.85 -3.13
C TYR A 170 -9.74 -13.78 -1.90
N ASP A 171 -10.96 -14.30 -1.99
CA ASP A 171 -11.95 -14.28 -0.92
C ASP A 171 -11.49 -15.09 0.30
N ALA A 172 -10.86 -16.27 0.08
CA ALA A 172 -10.31 -17.09 1.15
C ALA A 172 -9.25 -16.37 1.98
N TYR A 173 -8.40 -15.57 1.33
CA TYR A 173 -7.34 -14.82 2.01
C TYR A 173 -7.83 -13.52 2.66
N TYR A 174 -8.57 -12.68 1.91
CA TYR A 174 -8.97 -11.33 2.38
C TYR A 174 -10.16 -11.34 3.32
N ARG A 175 -11.07 -12.31 3.19
CA ARG A 175 -12.28 -12.44 4.03
C ARG A 175 -12.97 -11.10 4.24
N ALA A 176 -13.14 -10.38 3.13
CA ALA A 176 -13.58 -9.01 3.08
C ALA A 176 -15.09 -8.88 2.88
N SER A 177 -15.63 -7.67 3.04
CA SER A 177 -17.00 -7.32 2.71
C SER A 177 -17.18 -6.86 1.25
N TYR A 178 -16.14 -6.94 0.44
CA TYR A 178 -16.05 -6.60 -0.99
C TYR A 178 -15.43 -7.78 -1.75
N HIS A 179 -15.50 -7.77 -3.08
CA HIS A 179 -15.01 -8.81 -3.96
C HIS A 179 -13.88 -8.32 -4.88
N LEU A 180 -13.21 -9.23 -5.58
CA LEU A 180 -12.14 -8.91 -6.51
C LEU A 180 -12.62 -7.97 -7.64
N ASP A 181 -13.89 -8.05 -8.05
CA ASP A 181 -14.46 -7.15 -9.05
C ASP A 181 -14.51 -5.68 -8.59
N ASP A 182 -14.72 -5.41 -7.31
CA ASP A 182 -14.65 -4.05 -6.75
C ASP A 182 -13.21 -3.52 -6.84
N VAL A 183 -12.22 -4.39 -6.58
CA VAL A 183 -10.81 -4.07 -6.72
C VAL A 183 -10.44 -3.77 -8.17
N LYS A 184 -10.90 -4.61 -9.10
CA LYS A 184 -10.71 -4.39 -10.54
C LYS A 184 -11.34 -3.07 -11.00
N ALA A 185 -12.54 -2.75 -10.51
CA ALA A 185 -13.20 -1.48 -10.81
C ALA A 185 -12.40 -0.27 -10.30
N SER A 186 -11.82 -0.37 -9.11
CA SER A 186 -10.94 0.65 -8.55
C SER A 186 -9.66 0.84 -9.35
N ILE A 187 -9.02 -0.26 -9.76
CA ILE A 187 -7.81 -0.25 -10.60
C ILE A 187 -8.12 0.38 -11.96
N ARG A 188 -9.21 -0.03 -12.60
CA ARG A 188 -9.64 0.53 -13.90
C ARG A 188 -9.84 2.04 -13.81
N TYR A 189 -10.56 2.50 -12.79
CA TYR A 189 -10.76 3.93 -12.58
C TYR A 189 -9.44 4.68 -12.44
N ALA A 190 -8.51 4.17 -11.66
CA ALA A 190 -7.19 4.77 -11.48
C ALA A 190 -6.40 4.83 -12.81
N LEU A 191 -6.39 3.75 -13.58
CA LEU A 191 -5.73 3.68 -14.89
C LEU A 191 -6.35 4.68 -15.88
N ASP A 192 -7.67 4.77 -15.95
CA ASP A 192 -8.41 5.68 -16.84
C ASP A 192 -8.15 7.16 -16.51
N HIS A 193 -7.72 7.46 -15.29
CA HIS A 193 -7.35 8.80 -14.82
C HIS A 193 -5.83 9.05 -14.79
N GLY A 194 -5.04 8.18 -15.40
CA GLY A 194 -3.59 8.36 -15.53
C GLY A 194 -2.78 8.13 -14.26
N VAL A 195 -3.37 7.51 -13.24
CA VAL A 195 -2.67 7.14 -12.01
C VAL A 195 -1.75 5.94 -12.28
N TYR A 196 -0.51 6.00 -11.82
CA TYR A 196 0.42 4.86 -11.89
C TYR A 196 -0.05 3.75 -10.97
N VAL A 197 -0.44 2.61 -11.51
CA VAL A 197 -0.94 1.47 -10.72
C VAL A 197 0.12 0.39 -10.63
N SER A 198 0.44 -0.01 -9.40
CA SER A 198 1.29 -1.17 -9.11
C SER A 198 0.55 -2.16 -8.22
N LEU A 199 0.89 -3.44 -8.37
CA LEU A 199 0.37 -4.49 -7.49
C LEU A 199 1.45 -4.91 -6.48
N ASN A 200 1.10 -4.93 -5.20
CA ASN A 200 1.84 -5.69 -4.20
C ASN A 200 1.36 -7.13 -4.27
N LEU A 201 2.02 -7.94 -5.09
CA LEU A 201 1.74 -9.37 -5.18
C LEU A 201 2.36 -10.07 -3.97
N LEU A 202 1.51 -10.48 -3.04
CA LEU A 202 1.89 -11.31 -1.90
C LEU A 202 2.16 -12.72 -2.43
N TYR A 203 3.44 -13.05 -2.56
CA TYR A 203 3.88 -14.23 -3.30
C TYR A 203 4.24 -15.38 -2.35
N PHE A 204 3.64 -16.54 -2.61
CA PHE A 204 3.92 -17.78 -1.91
C PHE A 204 4.28 -18.86 -2.94
N PRO A 205 5.55 -19.31 -3.00
CA PRO A 205 5.98 -20.39 -3.90
C PRO A 205 5.19 -21.68 -3.64
N GLY A 206 4.76 -22.33 -4.72
CA GLY A 206 3.90 -23.53 -4.64
C GLY A 206 2.40 -23.21 -4.67
N PHE A 207 2.03 -21.94 -4.54
CA PHE A 207 0.67 -21.42 -4.74
C PHE A 207 0.62 -20.49 -5.97
N ASN A 208 1.28 -19.33 -5.90
CA ASN A 208 1.19 -18.32 -6.98
C ASN A 208 1.85 -18.76 -8.31
N ASP A 209 2.76 -19.74 -8.28
CA ASP A 209 3.46 -20.26 -9.46
C ASP A 209 2.82 -21.56 -10.02
N ARG A 210 1.53 -21.74 -9.84
CA ARG A 210 0.75 -22.80 -10.46
C ARG A 210 0.17 -22.38 -11.80
N GLU A 211 -0.16 -23.36 -12.63
CA GLU A 211 -0.75 -23.13 -13.98
C GLU A 211 -2.03 -22.28 -13.89
N GLU A 212 -2.93 -22.58 -12.97
CA GLU A 212 -4.19 -21.86 -12.79
C GLU A 212 -3.98 -20.41 -12.33
N GLU A 213 -3.00 -20.16 -11.48
CA GLU A 213 -2.66 -18.80 -11.03
C GLU A 213 -2.02 -17.99 -12.18
N LEU A 214 -1.07 -18.59 -12.91
CA LEU A 214 -0.48 -17.94 -14.08
C LEU A 214 -1.54 -17.56 -15.12
N ALA A 215 -2.46 -18.47 -15.43
CA ALA A 215 -3.53 -18.22 -16.38
C ALA A 215 -4.46 -17.07 -15.93
N ALA A 216 -4.80 -17.04 -14.61
CA ALA A 216 -5.61 -15.98 -14.03
C ALA A 216 -4.89 -14.63 -14.07
N TRP A 217 -3.58 -14.58 -13.77
CA TRP A 217 -2.79 -13.37 -13.87
C TRP A 217 -2.66 -12.86 -15.30
N GLN A 218 -2.46 -13.75 -16.26
CA GLN A 218 -2.44 -13.37 -17.69
C GLN A 218 -3.78 -12.75 -18.13
N ALA A 219 -4.90 -13.34 -17.72
CA ALA A 219 -6.22 -12.77 -18.00
C ALA A 219 -6.40 -11.39 -17.34
N PHE A 220 -5.96 -11.25 -16.06
CA PHE A 220 -6.02 -10.01 -15.32
C PHE A 220 -5.23 -8.87 -16.02
N PHE A 221 -3.98 -9.13 -16.46
CA PHE A 221 -3.16 -8.10 -17.11
C PHE A 221 -3.60 -7.75 -18.53
N ARG A 222 -4.28 -8.67 -19.24
CA ARG A 222 -4.95 -8.33 -20.51
C ARG A 222 -6.12 -7.37 -20.29
N GLU A 223 -6.86 -7.53 -19.19
CA GLU A 223 -7.99 -6.70 -18.82
C GLU A 223 -7.55 -5.36 -18.23
N LEU A 224 -6.54 -5.36 -17.37
CA LEU A 224 -6.07 -4.23 -16.58
C LEU A 224 -4.55 -4.07 -16.78
N PRO A 225 -4.10 -3.22 -17.71
CA PRO A 225 -2.69 -3.04 -18.03
C PRO A 225 -1.97 -2.20 -16.98
N VAL A 226 -1.81 -2.73 -15.77
CA VAL A 226 -1.05 -2.09 -14.70
C VAL A 226 0.42 -1.97 -15.06
N GLN A 227 1.11 -0.97 -14.53
CA GLN A 227 2.48 -0.67 -14.91
C GLN A 227 3.51 -1.54 -14.19
N MET A 228 3.20 -2.05 -13.00
CA MET A 228 4.19 -2.78 -12.20
C MET A 228 3.58 -3.85 -11.31
N ILE A 229 4.33 -4.94 -11.11
CA ILE A 229 4.14 -5.90 -10.02
C ILE A 229 5.33 -5.79 -9.07
N GLN A 230 5.06 -5.58 -7.79
CA GLN A 230 6.03 -5.71 -6.72
C GLN A 230 5.84 -7.09 -6.07
N VAL A 231 6.80 -7.97 -6.28
CA VAL A 231 6.78 -9.30 -5.64
C VAL A 231 7.20 -9.15 -4.19
N ARG A 232 6.31 -9.52 -3.27
CA ARG A 232 6.50 -9.40 -1.82
C ARG A 232 6.39 -10.77 -1.15
N ASN A 233 7.30 -11.05 -0.24
CA ASN A 233 7.18 -12.26 0.58
C ASN A 233 5.91 -12.20 1.42
N LEU A 234 5.21 -13.32 1.48
CA LEU A 234 4.12 -13.53 2.40
C LEU A 234 4.69 -14.10 3.71
N ASN A 235 4.69 -13.31 4.76
CA ASN A 235 5.15 -13.73 6.09
C ASN A 235 3.97 -14.34 6.85
N ILE A 236 3.80 -15.65 6.72
CA ILE A 236 2.70 -16.39 7.31
C ILE A 236 3.15 -17.83 7.58
N ASP A 237 2.46 -18.51 8.49
CA ASP A 237 2.61 -19.95 8.65
C ASP A 237 2.21 -20.67 7.35
N PRO A 238 3.12 -21.47 6.74
CA PRO A 238 2.86 -22.12 5.46
C PRO A 238 1.70 -23.09 5.48
N ASP A 239 1.60 -23.91 6.51
CA ASP A 239 0.57 -24.94 6.62
C ASP A 239 -0.80 -24.27 6.80
N ALA A 240 -0.89 -23.32 7.72
CA ALA A 240 -2.11 -22.55 7.95
C ALA A 240 -2.55 -21.74 6.72
N PHE A 241 -1.61 -21.24 5.90
CA PHE A 241 -1.92 -20.58 4.64
C PHE A 241 -2.51 -21.56 3.63
N LEU A 242 -1.88 -22.73 3.46
CA LEU A 242 -2.33 -23.74 2.49
C LEU A 242 -3.69 -24.32 2.87
N ASP A 243 -3.97 -24.48 4.17
CA ASP A 243 -5.24 -25.00 4.68
C ASP A 243 -6.45 -24.12 4.31
N ILE A 244 -6.26 -22.81 4.13
CA ILE A 244 -7.35 -21.89 3.75
C ILE A 244 -7.45 -21.68 2.24
N MET A 245 -6.42 -22.01 1.47
CA MET A 245 -6.43 -21.80 0.02
C MET A 245 -7.25 -22.90 -0.69
N PRO A 246 -7.85 -22.56 -1.85
CA PRO A 246 -8.53 -23.56 -2.68
C PRO A 246 -7.62 -24.71 -3.06
N GLU A 247 -8.21 -25.89 -3.23
CA GLU A 247 -7.49 -27.08 -3.68
C GLU A 247 -6.75 -26.81 -5.01
N PRO A 248 -5.49 -27.24 -5.11
CA PRO A 248 -4.69 -27.05 -6.30
C PRO A 248 -5.29 -27.79 -7.51
N GLN A 249 -5.32 -27.11 -8.66
CA GLN A 249 -5.87 -27.67 -9.90
C GLN A 249 -4.77 -28.00 -10.93
N GLY A 250 -3.71 -27.18 -10.95
CA GLY A 250 -2.64 -27.30 -11.94
C GLY A 250 -1.29 -27.67 -11.33
N LYS A 251 -0.28 -27.81 -12.18
CA LYS A 251 1.09 -28.10 -11.78
C LYS A 251 1.79 -26.86 -11.23
N ILE A 252 2.75 -27.08 -10.35
CA ILE A 252 3.70 -26.05 -9.94
C ILE A 252 4.70 -25.85 -11.08
N LEU A 253 4.74 -24.63 -11.63
CA LEU A 253 5.64 -24.24 -12.72
C LEU A 253 7.00 -23.74 -12.21
N GLY A 254 7.00 -23.26 -10.97
CA GLY A 254 8.14 -22.61 -10.33
C GLY A 254 8.22 -21.12 -10.60
N THR A 255 8.72 -20.37 -9.61
CA THR A 255 8.82 -18.89 -9.64
C THR A 255 9.49 -18.33 -10.88
N ARG A 256 10.58 -18.99 -11.35
CA ARG A 256 11.29 -18.53 -12.56
C ARG A 256 10.42 -18.59 -13.81
N HIS A 257 9.66 -19.69 -13.97
CA HIS A 257 8.76 -19.85 -15.09
C HIS A 257 7.61 -18.84 -15.02
N PHE A 258 7.01 -18.67 -13.85
CA PHE A 258 5.95 -17.68 -13.63
C PHE A 258 6.39 -16.26 -14.05
N ILE A 259 7.55 -15.80 -13.57
CA ILE A 259 8.08 -14.47 -13.91
C ILE A 259 8.42 -14.38 -15.40
N ALA A 260 9.06 -15.41 -15.97
CA ALA A 260 9.43 -15.41 -17.39
C ALA A 260 8.21 -15.37 -18.32
N ALA A 261 7.17 -16.14 -18.01
CA ALA A 261 5.92 -16.17 -18.79
C ALA A 261 5.19 -14.81 -18.77
N LEU A 262 5.14 -14.15 -17.60
CA LEU A 262 4.57 -12.82 -17.50
C LEU A 262 5.39 -11.78 -18.26
N HIS A 263 6.71 -11.85 -18.20
CA HIS A 263 7.59 -10.91 -18.92
C HIS A 263 7.55 -11.13 -20.45
N GLU A 264 7.40 -12.37 -20.89
CA GLU A 264 7.27 -12.70 -22.32
C GLU A 264 5.97 -12.14 -22.90
N GLU A 265 4.86 -12.31 -22.20
CA GLU A 265 3.55 -11.85 -22.68
C GLU A 265 3.33 -10.35 -22.48
N PHE A 266 3.87 -9.78 -21.41
CA PHE A 266 3.71 -8.37 -21.03
C PHE A 266 5.07 -7.68 -20.85
N PRO A 267 5.83 -7.46 -21.95
CA PRO A 267 7.21 -6.93 -21.85
C PRO A 267 7.27 -5.51 -21.28
N GLN A 268 6.17 -4.76 -21.26
CA GLN A 268 6.07 -3.43 -20.63
C GLN A 268 5.80 -3.50 -19.13
N LEU A 269 5.38 -4.67 -18.60
CA LEU A 269 5.10 -4.84 -17.18
C LEU A 269 6.40 -4.89 -16.39
N VAL A 270 6.61 -3.91 -15.51
CA VAL A 270 7.77 -3.91 -14.62
C VAL A 270 7.56 -4.94 -13.50
N ILE A 271 8.50 -5.87 -13.33
CA ILE A 271 8.48 -6.85 -12.26
C ILE A 271 9.66 -6.60 -11.34
N GLY A 272 9.39 -6.30 -10.06
CA GLY A 272 10.45 -5.97 -9.11
C GLY A 272 9.99 -5.99 -7.65
N SER A 273 10.79 -5.38 -6.78
CA SER A 273 10.49 -5.27 -5.34
C SER A 273 10.96 -3.92 -4.80
N PHE A 274 10.61 -2.83 -5.45
CA PHE A 274 11.01 -1.47 -5.10
C PHE A 274 9.85 -0.48 -5.28
N SER A 275 9.91 0.65 -4.57
CA SER A 275 9.04 1.79 -4.83
C SER A 275 9.53 2.52 -6.06
N HIS A 276 8.64 2.77 -7.02
CA HIS A 276 8.96 3.49 -8.24
C HIS A 276 8.57 4.95 -8.08
N TYR A 277 9.53 5.86 -8.32
CA TYR A 277 9.22 7.28 -8.46
C TYR A 277 8.73 7.50 -9.90
N VAL A 278 7.53 8.03 -10.05
CA VAL A 278 6.95 8.33 -11.36
C VAL A 278 7.37 9.76 -11.72
N GLU A 279 8.14 9.94 -12.77
CA GLU A 279 8.42 11.28 -13.31
C GLU A 279 7.13 11.87 -13.86
N SER A 280 6.78 13.06 -13.41
CA SER A 280 5.59 13.81 -13.82
C SER A 280 5.79 14.46 -15.18
#